data_53b0c7e7780097dd788c5fd48d40590a
#
_entry.id   53b0c7e7780097dd788c5fd48d40590a
#
_cell.length_a   1.000
_cell.length_b   1.000
_cell.length_c   1.000
_cell.angle_alpha   90.00
_cell.angle_beta   90.00
_cell.angle_gamma   90.00
#
_symmetry.space_group_name_H-M   'P 1'
#
loop_
_entity.id
_entity.type
_entity.pdbx_description
1 polymer ?
#
loop_
_entity_poly.entity_id
_entity_poly.type
_entity_poly.pdbx_seq_one_letter_code
_entity_poly.pdbx_strand_id
1 'polypeptide(L)'
;TGVTTSKTTTDSKDNVTVKESSFGTNEKGMTLSTSNKVTDKDGKVTKDTSGTTTMTGDSISVSKTTTTTEKDADGNEKEVTKTSGTTIGSGEVTLKREDGSTIEVGSAIEGMQSDMRELDGRVNRMGVEIKEVGALSAALAGLHPQPENANSRADFAMAMGSYEGKQALAVGGFYRPDKRTMLS
;
A
#
# COMPACT_ATOMS: atom_id res chain seq x y z
N THR A 1 21.46 24.73 -28.98
CA THR A 1 21.58 23.92 -30.21
C THR A 1 20.65 22.74 -30.08
N GLY A 2 19.94 22.37 -31.13
CA GLY A 2 18.97 21.26 -31.08
C GLY A 2 18.78 20.56 -32.43
N VAL A 3 18.28 19.37 -32.39
CA VAL A 3 17.89 18.54 -33.55
C VAL A 3 16.44 18.10 -33.35
N THR A 4 15.64 18.23 -34.40
CA THR A 4 14.25 17.76 -34.39
C THR A 4 14.03 16.80 -35.55
N THR A 5 13.34 15.71 -35.29
CA THR A 5 12.89 14.77 -36.32
C THR A 5 11.38 14.66 -36.26
N SER A 6 10.72 14.55 -37.40
CA SER A 6 9.27 14.40 -37.50
C SER A 6 8.90 13.26 -38.44
N LYS A 7 7.87 12.50 -38.09
CA LYS A 7 7.28 11.45 -38.92
C LYS A 7 5.76 11.58 -38.93
N THR A 8 5.16 11.70 -40.11
CA THR A 8 3.73 11.71 -40.29
C THR A 8 3.25 10.40 -40.90
N THR A 9 2.16 9.85 -40.41
CA THR A 9 1.48 8.66 -40.94
C THR A 9 -0.02 8.88 -40.96
N THR A 10 -0.70 8.38 -42.00
CA THR A 10 -2.16 8.41 -42.12
C THR A 10 -2.67 6.97 -42.11
N ASP A 11 -3.72 6.69 -41.33
CA ASP A 11 -4.34 5.38 -41.28
C ASP A 11 -5.47 5.22 -42.32
N SER A 12 -6.09 4.04 -42.36
CA SER A 12 -7.19 3.73 -43.30
C SER A 12 -8.51 4.46 -43.01
N LYS A 13 -8.58 5.23 -41.89
CA LYS A 13 -9.71 6.07 -41.51
C LYS A 13 -9.42 7.57 -41.66
N ASP A 14 -8.35 7.87 -42.38
CA ASP A 14 -7.84 9.23 -42.61
C ASP A 14 -7.41 9.98 -41.30
N ASN A 15 -7.16 9.25 -40.22
CA ASN A 15 -6.53 9.86 -39.05
C ASN A 15 -5.05 10.09 -39.32
N VAL A 16 -4.58 11.28 -39.02
CA VAL A 16 -3.19 11.66 -39.18
C VAL A 16 -2.46 11.57 -37.85
N THR A 17 -1.37 10.82 -37.81
CA THR A 17 -0.51 10.76 -36.63
C THR A 17 0.82 11.44 -36.95
N VAL A 18 1.17 12.45 -36.17
CA VAL A 18 2.47 13.14 -36.23
C VAL A 18 3.26 12.77 -35.00
N LYS A 19 4.45 12.20 -35.22
CA LYS A 19 5.43 11.90 -34.17
C LYS A 19 6.63 12.80 -34.34
N GLU A 20 6.99 13.50 -33.29
CA GLU A 20 8.14 14.35 -33.27
C GLU A 20 9.08 13.98 -32.13
N SER A 21 10.37 14.14 -32.34
CA SER A 21 11.38 13.99 -31.31
C SER A 21 12.39 15.13 -31.46
N SER A 22 12.69 15.78 -30.37
CA SER A 22 13.65 16.86 -30.35
C SER A 22 14.66 16.66 -29.22
N PHE A 23 15.90 16.99 -29.49
CA PHE A 23 16.98 17.07 -28.54
C PHE A 23 17.52 18.49 -28.55
N GLY A 24 17.65 19.07 -27.38
CA GLY A 24 18.17 20.43 -27.21
C GLY A 24 19.14 20.53 -26.03
N THR A 25 20.09 21.42 -26.14
CA THR A 25 21.02 21.80 -25.06
C THR A 25 21.07 23.31 -24.89
N ASN A 26 21.14 23.75 -23.64
CA ASN A 26 21.35 25.15 -23.25
C ASN A 26 22.20 25.19 -21.98
N GLU A 27 22.44 26.41 -21.46
CA GLU A 27 23.25 26.63 -20.26
C GLU A 27 22.69 25.92 -18.99
N LYS A 28 21.39 25.57 -18.98
CA LYS A 28 20.76 24.93 -17.85
C LYS A 28 20.79 23.39 -17.93
N GLY A 29 21.17 22.83 -19.11
CA GLY A 29 21.25 21.39 -19.29
C GLY A 29 20.75 20.87 -20.63
N MET A 30 20.33 19.64 -20.66
CA MET A 30 19.85 18.95 -21.85
C MET A 30 18.35 18.65 -21.73
N THR A 31 17.64 18.71 -22.85
CA THR A 31 16.23 18.35 -22.93
C THR A 31 16.00 17.42 -24.12
N LEU A 32 15.37 16.29 -23.89
CA LEU A 32 14.83 15.41 -24.91
C LEU A 32 13.30 15.47 -24.83
N SER A 33 12.64 15.85 -25.92
CA SER A 33 11.19 15.90 -25.98
C SER A 33 10.67 14.97 -27.09
N THR A 34 9.56 14.33 -26.81
CA THR A 34 8.82 13.53 -27.80
C THR A 34 7.38 13.98 -27.81
N SER A 35 6.76 14.05 -28.97
CA SER A 35 5.32 14.25 -29.09
C SER A 35 4.69 13.23 -30.06
N ASN A 36 3.45 12.88 -29.79
CA ASN A 36 2.64 12.01 -30.63
C ASN A 36 1.23 12.56 -30.66
N LYS A 37 0.91 13.26 -31.74
CA LYS A 37 -0.36 13.93 -31.94
C LYS A 37 -1.21 13.16 -32.95
N VAL A 38 -2.41 12.80 -32.60
CA VAL A 38 -3.37 12.13 -33.48
C VAL A 38 -4.51 13.09 -33.78
N THR A 39 -4.78 13.29 -35.08
CA THR A 39 -5.81 14.18 -35.59
C THR A 39 -6.77 13.34 -36.41
N ASP A 40 -8.06 13.51 -36.25
CA ASP A 40 -9.07 12.85 -37.07
C ASP A 40 -9.15 13.46 -38.50
N LYS A 41 -9.99 12.88 -39.35
CA LYS A 41 -10.21 13.32 -40.73
C LYS A 41 -10.69 14.77 -40.86
N ASP A 42 -11.30 15.32 -39.81
CA ASP A 42 -11.85 16.69 -39.78
C ASP A 42 -10.83 17.69 -39.21
N GLY A 43 -9.60 17.26 -38.96
CA GLY A 43 -8.52 18.08 -38.46
C GLY A 43 -8.53 18.28 -36.95
N LYS A 44 -9.40 17.59 -36.20
CA LYS A 44 -9.53 17.70 -34.77
C LYS A 44 -8.52 16.78 -34.07
N VAL A 45 -7.85 17.31 -33.06
CA VAL A 45 -6.93 16.52 -32.20
C VAL A 45 -7.73 15.60 -31.29
N THR A 46 -7.58 14.31 -31.44
CA THR A 46 -8.24 13.28 -30.62
C THR A 46 -7.34 12.78 -29.50
N LYS A 47 -6.03 12.85 -29.68
CA LYS A 47 -5.04 12.48 -28.67
C LYS A 47 -3.76 13.26 -28.90
N ASP A 48 -3.23 13.80 -27.81
CA ASP A 48 -1.88 14.39 -27.79
C ASP A 48 -1.10 13.77 -26.63
N THR A 49 0.06 13.22 -26.90
CA THR A 49 0.94 12.65 -25.90
C THR A 49 2.33 13.26 -26.04
N SER A 50 2.82 13.89 -25.01
CA SER A 50 4.16 14.43 -24.95
C SER A 50 4.97 13.76 -23.83
N GLY A 51 6.24 13.54 -24.10
CA GLY A 51 7.23 13.11 -23.12
C GLY A 51 8.39 14.08 -23.11
N THR A 52 8.87 14.43 -21.93
CA THR A 52 10.04 15.31 -21.78
C THR A 52 10.99 14.71 -20.77
N THR A 53 12.25 14.59 -21.15
CA THR A 53 13.35 14.27 -20.23
C THR A 53 14.25 15.49 -20.16
N THR A 54 14.44 16.03 -18.98
CA THR A 54 15.33 17.16 -18.71
C THR A 54 16.45 16.71 -17.78
N MET A 55 17.68 17.02 -18.14
CA MET A 55 18.86 16.76 -17.32
C MET A 55 19.55 18.09 -17.05
N THR A 56 19.70 18.41 -15.79
CA THR A 56 20.41 19.60 -15.30
C THR A 56 21.63 19.18 -14.48
N GLY A 57 22.41 20.12 -13.95
CA GLY A 57 23.49 19.80 -13.01
C GLY A 57 23.00 19.15 -11.71
N ASP A 58 21.74 19.40 -11.32
CA ASP A 58 21.20 19.01 -10.01
C ASP A 58 20.12 17.94 -10.07
N SER A 59 19.54 17.68 -11.25
CA SER A 59 18.41 16.75 -11.37
C SER A 59 18.24 16.13 -12.75
N ILE A 60 17.58 14.98 -12.77
CA ILE A 60 17.03 14.36 -13.95
C ILE A 60 15.52 14.27 -13.77
N SER A 61 14.77 14.83 -14.70
CA SER A 61 13.31 14.79 -14.68
C SER A 61 12.78 14.15 -15.94
N VAL A 62 11.86 13.19 -15.78
CA VAL A 62 11.14 12.54 -16.88
C VAL A 62 9.66 12.78 -16.66
N SER A 63 8.97 13.32 -17.64
CA SER A 63 7.53 13.53 -17.57
C SER A 63 6.82 13.05 -18.84
N LYS A 64 5.59 12.61 -18.66
CA LYS A 64 4.67 12.25 -19.74
C LYS A 64 3.35 12.96 -19.50
N THR A 65 2.86 13.65 -20.51
CA THR A 65 1.55 14.28 -20.50
C THR A 65 0.72 13.67 -21.63
N THR A 66 -0.51 13.31 -21.34
CA THR A 66 -1.45 12.81 -22.34
C THR A 66 -2.73 13.64 -22.22
N THR A 67 -3.13 14.24 -23.32
CA THR A 67 -4.42 14.92 -23.47
C THR A 67 -5.31 14.12 -24.41
N THR A 68 -6.50 13.78 -23.97
CA THR A 68 -7.52 13.07 -24.76
C THR A 68 -8.82 13.86 -24.73
N THR A 69 -9.56 13.78 -25.83
CA THR A 69 -10.93 14.29 -25.86
C THR A 69 -11.87 13.15 -25.46
N GLU A 70 -12.54 13.30 -24.34
CA GLU A 70 -13.53 12.34 -23.82
C GLU A 70 -14.93 12.98 -23.87
N LYS A 71 -15.98 12.15 -23.92
CA LYS A 71 -17.36 12.63 -23.78
C LYS A 71 -17.81 12.51 -22.33
N ASP A 72 -18.40 13.58 -21.79
CA ASP A 72 -19.03 13.56 -20.49
C ASP A 72 -20.37 12.77 -20.51
N ALA A 73 -21.02 12.66 -19.35
CA ALA A 73 -22.29 11.94 -19.22
C ALA A 73 -23.43 12.54 -20.06
N ASP A 74 -23.34 13.83 -20.42
CA ASP A 74 -24.30 14.56 -21.22
C ASP A 74 -23.94 14.53 -22.73
N GLY A 75 -22.84 13.85 -23.10
CA GLY A 75 -22.37 13.68 -24.46
C GLY A 75 -21.53 14.86 -24.98
N ASN A 76 -21.21 15.87 -24.15
CA ASN A 76 -20.36 16.98 -24.52
C ASN A 76 -18.88 16.54 -24.49
N GLU A 77 -18.08 17.09 -25.40
CA GLU A 77 -16.68 16.82 -25.46
C GLU A 77 -15.91 17.61 -24.41
N LYS A 78 -15.03 16.92 -23.69
CA LYS A 78 -14.16 17.48 -22.68
C LYS A 78 -12.73 17.02 -22.91
N GLU A 79 -11.78 17.95 -22.85
CA GLU A 79 -10.37 17.62 -22.82
C GLU A 79 -9.97 17.15 -21.41
N VAL A 80 -9.33 15.98 -21.35
CA VAL A 80 -8.77 15.41 -20.14
C VAL A 80 -7.26 15.30 -20.29
N THR A 81 -6.53 16.03 -19.44
CA THR A 81 -5.07 16.02 -19.42
C THR A 81 -4.56 15.31 -18.19
N LYS A 82 -3.74 14.30 -18.39
CA LYS A 82 -3.07 13.54 -17.32
C LYS A 82 -1.57 13.68 -17.48
N THR A 83 -0.89 13.98 -16.37
CA THR A 83 0.58 14.10 -16.35
C THR A 83 1.15 13.22 -15.26
N SER A 84 2.13 12.40 -15.64
CA SER A 84 2.92 11.60 -14.71
C SER A 84 4.42 11.86 -14.94
N GLY A 85 5.23 11.59 -13.94
CA GLY A 85 6.66 11.80 -14.08
C GLY A 85 7.48 11.36 -12.89
N THR A 86 8.78 11.36 -13.06
CA THR A 86 9.77 11.07 -12.03
C THR A 86 10.84 12.16 -12.06
N THR A 87 11.18 12.69 -10.91
CA THR A 87 12.32 13.59 -10.75
C THR A 87 13.31 12.96 -9.77
N ILE A 88 14.57 12.91 -10.18
CA ILE A 88 15.69 12.47 -9.35
C ILE A 88 16.56 13.71 -9.15
N GLY A 89 16.54 14.24 -7.96
CA GLY A 89 17.39 15.37 -7.55
C GLY A 89 18.54 14.90 -6.66
N SER A 90 19.34 15.84 -6.20
CA SER A 90 20.40 15.56 -5.22
C SER A 90 19.79 15.24 -3.85
N GLY A 91 19.60 13.97 -3.57
CA GLY A 91 19.06 13.47 -2.27
C GLY A 91 17.56 13.16 -2.26
N GLU A 92 16.85 13.37 -3.36
CA GLU A 92 15.41 13.14 -3.42
C GLU A 92 14.99 12.46 -4.72
N VAL A 93 14.03 11.54 -4.60
CA VAL A 93 13.30 10.95 -5.75
C VAL A 93 11.81 11.20 -5.57
N THR A 94 11.25 11.96 -6.51
CA THR A 94 9.82 12.31 -6.50
C THR A 94 9.10 11.63 -7.64
N LEU A 95 7.97 11.02 -7.36
CA LEU A 95 7.05 10.42 -8.33
C LEU A 95 5.76 11.24 -8.41
N LYS A 96 5.43 11.75 -9.59
CA LYS A 96 4.14 12.39 -9.88
C LYS A 96 3.21 11.42 -10.60
N ARG A 97 2.02 11.21 -10.07
CA ARG A 97 0.99 10.34 -10.65
C ARG A 97 0.04 11.11 -11.57
N GLU A 98 -0.70 10.39 -12.40
CA GLU A 98 -1.69 10.96 -13.33
C GLU A 98 -2.87 11.66 -12.64
N ASP A 99 -3.16 11.33 -11.38
CA ASP A 99 -4.15 12.01 -10.54
C ASP A 99 -3.66 13.33 -9.93
N GLY A 100 -2.40 13.71 -10.22
CA GLY A 100 -1.75 14.90 -9.70
C GLY A 100 -1.07 14.71 -8.35
N SER A 101 -1.23 13.56 -7.70
CA SER A 101 -0.56 13.25 -6.43
C SER A 101 0.96 13.08 -6.63
N THR A 102 1.70 13.39 -5.58
CA THR A 102 3.17 13.28 -5.57
C THR A 102 3.60 12.39 -4.43
N ILE A 103 4.57 11.52 -4.67
CA ILE A 103 5.21 10.68 -3.67
C ILE A 103 6.69 11.03 -3.63
N GLU A 104 7.17 11.37 -2.46
CA GLU A 104 8.59 11.44 -2.12
C GLU A 104 9.03 10.04 -1.67
N VAL A 105 9.92 9.43 -2.42
CA VAL A 105 10.30 8.01 -2.19
C VAL A 105 11.00 7.85 -0.84
N GLY A 106 11.83 8.82 -0.45
CA GLY A 106 12.50 8.81 0.85
C GLY A 106 11.50 8.76 2.01
N SER A 107 10.58 9.71 2.05
CA SER A 107 9.53 9.80 3.07
C SER A 107 8.61 8.57 3.09
N ALA A 108 8.30 8.02 1.90
CA ALA A 108 7.50 6.80 1.81
C ALA A 108 8.23 5.59 2.41
N ILE A 109 9.54 5.45 2.17
CA ILE A 109 10.36 4.38 2.74
C ILE A 109 10.45 4.54 4.27
N GLU A 110 10.67 5.75 4.78
CA GLU A 110 10.71 6.01 6.22
C GLU A 110 9.37 5.68 6.89
N GLY A 111 8.25 6.06 6.26
CA GLY A 111 6.91 5.68 6.73
C GLY A 111 6.73 4.16 6.79
N MET A 112 7.08 3.44 5.74
CA MET A 112 7.01 1.97 5.70
C MET A 112 7.89 1.32 6.79
N GLN A 113 9.09 1.86 7.04
CA GLN A 113 9.97 1.36 8.11
C GLN A 113 9.35 1.60 9.50
N SER A 114 8.67 2.72 9.70
CA SER A 114 7.95 3.02 10.94
C SER A 114 6.81 2.03 11.17
N ASP A 115 5.99 1.80 10.13
CA ASP A 115 4.86 0.86 10.18
C ASP A 115 5.33 -0.58 10.44
N MET A 116 6.45 -0.99 9.84
CA MET A 116 7.04 -2.30 10.09
C MET A 116 7.50 -2.47 11.54
N ARG A 117 8.10 -1.44 12.15
CA ARG A 117 8.50 -1.49 13.58
C ARG A 117 7.28 -1.57 14.49
N GLU A 118 6.21 -0.82 14.19
CA GLU A 118 4.95 -0.90 14.93
C GLU A 118 4.33 -2.29 14.82
N LEU A 119 4.29 -2.84 13.61
CA LEU A 119 3.77 -4.18 13.37
C LEU A 119 4.58 -5.25 14.13
N ASP A 120 5.91 -5.18 14.10
CA ASP A 120 6.77 -6.08 14.87
C ASP A 120 6.49 -5.99 16.37
N GLY A 121 6.32 -4.78 16.90
CA GLY A 121 5.93 -4.56 18.29
C GLY A 121 4.57 -5.16 18.63
N ARG A 122 3.60 -5.11 17.73
CA ARG A 122 2.28 -5.75 17.90
C ARG A 122 2.37 -7.26 17.86
N VAL A 123 3.10 -7.82 16.91
CA VAL A 123 3.32 -9.27 16.81
C VAL A 123 4.00 -9.82 18.08
N ASN A 124 4.99 -9.13 18.59
CA ASN A 124 5.67 -9.52 19.83
C ASN A 124 4.72 -9.50 21.05
N ARG A 125 3.86 -8.47 21.19
CA ARG A 125 2.83 -8.43 22.26
C ARG A 125 1.84 -9.58 22.11
N MET A 126 1.33 -9.84 20.91
CA MET A 126 0.43 -10.97 20.66
C MET A 126 1.09 -12.31 21.01
N GLY A 127 2.38 -12.46 20.74
CA GLY A 127 3.14 -13.66 21.13
C GLY A 127 3.17 -13.86 22.64
N VAL A 128 3.31 -12.78 23.42
CA VAL A 128 3.25 -12.83 24.89
C VAL A 128 1.84 -13.19 25.36
N GLU A 129 0.81 -12.54 24.83
CA GLU A 129 -0.60 -12.81 25.19
C GLU A 129 -1.00 -14.26 24.89
N ILE A 130 -0.59 -14.81 23.76
CA ILE A 130 -0.83 -16.22 23.41
C ILE A 130 -0.21 -17.18 24.45
N LYS A 131 1.01 -16.88 24.90
CA LYS A 131 1.68 -17.66 25.94
C LYS A 131 0.96 -17.58 27.28
N GLU A 132 0.45 -16.43 27.65
CA GLU A 132 -0.34 -16.22 28.88
C GLU A 132 -1.68 -16.95 28.81
N VAL A 133 -2.38 -16.86 27.68
CA VAL A 133 -3.64 -17.61 27.47
C VAL A 133 -3.37 -19.12 27.48
N GLY A 134 -2.28 -19.57 26.88
CA GLY A 134 -1.86 -20.97 26.93
C GLY A 134 -1.60 -21.48 28.35
N ALA A 135 -0.90 -20.71 29.16
CA ALA A 135 -0.63 -21.05 30.57
C ALA A 135 -1.93 -21.07 31.40
N LEU A 136 -2.81 -20.09 31.19
CA LEU A 136 -4.12 -20.02 31.86
C LEU A 136 -5.01 -21.20 31.47
N SER A 137 -5.05 -21.54 30.19
CA SER A 137 -5.81 -22.71 29.71
C SER A 137 -5.30 -24.02 30.30
N ALA A 138 -3.98 -24.18 30.40
CA ALA A 138 -3.38 -25.34 31.05
C ALA A 138 -3.72 -25.42 32.54
N ALA A 139 -3.72 -24.28 33.25
CA ALA A 139 -4.13 -24.21 34.65
C ALA A 139 -5.61 -24.57 34.84
N LEU A 140 -6.51 -24.04 33.98
CA LEU A 140 -7.93 -24.36 34.01
C LEU A 140 -8.20 -25.83 33.68
N ALA A 141 -7.50 -26.40 32.70
CA ALA A 141 -7.61 -27.82 32.38
C ALA A 141 -7.16 -28.75 33.52
N GLY A 142 -6.23 -28.29 34.35
CA GLY A 142 -5.80 -29.00 35.56
C GLY A 142 -6.75 -28.89 36.75
N LEU A 143 -7.75 -28.01 36.67
CA LEU A 143 -8.67 -27.76 37.78
C LEU A 143 -9.77 -28.80 37.80
N HIS A 144 -9.63 -29.79 38.69
CA HIS A 144 -10.60 -30.90 38.84
C HIS A 144 -11.20 -30.91 40.25
N PRO A 145 -12.50 -31.19 40.39
CA PRO A 145 -13.10 -31.38 41.67
C PRO A 145 -12.54 -32.66 42.35
N GLN A 146 -12.49 -32.64 43.68
CA GLN A 146 -12.12 -33.82 44.45
C GLN A 146 -13.11 -34.96 44.26
N PRO A 147 -12.69 -36.23 44.32
CA PRO A 147 -13.60 -37.38 44.36
C PRO A 147 -14.65 -37.21 45.44
N GLU A 148 -15.83 -37.71 45.20
CA GLU A 148 -17.00 -37.59 46.12
C GLU A 148 -16.61 -38.00 47.53
N ASN A 149 -16.62 -37.03 48.45
CA ASN A 149 -16.43 -37.28 49.90
C ASN A 149 -17.79 -37.20 50.56
N ALA A 150 -18.21 -38.25 51.23
CA ALA A 150 -19.56 -38.40 51.79
C ALA A 150 -19.97 -37.28 52.77
N ASN A 151 -19.01 -36.48 53.27
CA ASN A 151 -19.22 -35.48 54.30
C ASN A 151 -19.15 -34.04 53.85
N SER A 152 -18.76 -33.75 52.61
CA SER A 152 -18.66 -32.37 52.12
C SER A 152 -19.40 -32.15 50.82
N ARG A 153 -20.26 -31.14 50.78
CA ARG A 153 -20.96 -30.69 49.56
C ARG A 153 -20.23 -29.61 48.80
N ALA A 154 -19.19 -29.04 49.38
CA ALA A 154 -18.41 -27.98 48.78
C ALA A 154 -16.95 -28.41 48.75
N ASP A 155 -16.34 -28.28 47.59
CA ASP A 155 -14.91 -28.54 47.35
C ASP A 155 -14.22 -27.34 46.75
N PHE A 156 -12.94 -27.17 47.05
CA PHE A 156 -12.07 -26.17 46.47
C PHE A 156 -10.89 -26.91 45.78
N ALA A 157 -10.57 -26.49 44.58
CA ALA A 157 -9.43 -26.98 43.89
C ALA A 157 -8.51 -25.82 43.42
N MET A 158 -7.24 -26.13 43.31
CA MET A 158 -6.21 -25.22 42.81
C MET A 158 -5.35 -25.98 41.81
N ALA A 159 -5.05 -25.36 40.68
CA ALA A 159 -4.19 -25.94 39.66
C ALA A 159 -3.21 -24.89 39.13
N MET A 160 -2.03 -25.34 38.78
CA MET A 160 -1.01 -24.53 38.10
C MET A 160 -0.86 -25.02 36.67
N GLY A 161 -0.76 -24.07 35.72
CA GLY A 161 -0.45 -24.34 34.33
C GLY A 161 0.80 -23.61 33.88
N SER A 162 1.54 -24.20 32.96
CA SER A 162 2.72 -23.59 32.36
C SER A 162 2.66 -23.79 30.84
N TYR A 163 3.00 -22.71 30.09
CA TYR A 163 3.08 -22.76 28.64
C TYR A 163 4.13 -21.79 28.17
N GLU A 164 5.09 -22.27 27.36
CA GLU A 164 6.14 -21.43 26.72
C GLU A 164 6.83 -20.44 27.71
N GLY A 165 7.12 -20.91 28.94
CA GLY A 165 7.79 -20.11 29.98
C GLY A 165 6.89 -19.16 30.76
N LYS A 166 5.57 -19.10 30.48
CA LYS A 166 4.58 -18.42 31.29
C LYS A 166 3.93 -19.40 32.26
N GLN A 167 3.54 -18.89 33.44
CA GLN A 167 2.87 -19.67 34.46
C GLN A 167 1.55 -19.00 34.85
N ALA A 168 0.55 -19.81 35.11
CA ALA A 168 -0.75 -19.35 35.60
C ALA A 168 -1.24 -20.21 36.75
N LEU A 169 -2.06 -19.63 37.59
CA LEU A 169 -2.74 -20.30 38.70
C LEU A 169 -4.24 -20.21 38.49
N ALA A 170 -4.93 -21.33 38.58
CA ALA A 170 -6.38 -21.39 38.60
C ALA A 170 -6.88 -21.88 39.97
N VAL A 171 -7.95 -21.24 40.45
CA VAL A 171 -8.64 -21.63 41.69
C VAL A 171 -10.11 -21.75 41.39
N GLY A 172 -10.74 -22.82 41.82
CA GLY A 172 -12.16 -23.08 41.62
C GLY A 172 -12.86 -23.65 42.83
N GLY A 173 -14.13 -23.29 42.96
CA GLY A 173 -15.03 -23.86 43.95
C GLY A 173 -16.08 -24.71 43.28
N PHE A 174 -16.38 -25.89 43.85
CA PHE A 174 -17.37 -26.83 43.37
C PHE A 174 -18.40 -27.08 44.44
N TYR A 175 -19.69 -27.06 44.09
CA TYR A 175 -20.77 -27.35 45.01
C TYR A 175 -21.69 -28.43 44.45
N ARG A 176 -21.97 -29.44 45.27
CA ARG A 176 -22.86 -30.58 44.95
C ARG A 176 -24.11 -30.52 45.78
N PRO A 177 -25.22 -30.00 45.27
CA PRO A 177 -26.50 -30.00 46.00
C PRO A 177 -27.04 -31.41 46.17
N ASP A 178 -26.78 -32.30 45.21
CA ASP A 178 -27.12 -33.72 45.22
C ASP A 178 -26.06 -34.58 44.53
N LYS A 179 -26.21 -35.91 44.54
CA LYS A 179 -25.22 -36.85 43.92
C LYS A 179 -25.13 -36.78 42.42
N ARG A 180 -26.01 -36.07 41.73
CA ARG A 180 -26.08 -35.99 40.25
C ARG A 180 -25.76 -34.62 39.70
N THR A 181 -25.77 -33.59 40.54
CA THR A 181 -25.60 -32.21 40.12
C THR A 181 -24.34 -31.61 40.76
N MET A 182 -23.49 -30.98 39.93
CA MET A 182 -22.34 -30.21 40.39
C MET A 182 -22.39 -28.82 39.77
N LEU A 183 -22.16 -27.82 40.57
CA LEU A 183 -22.01 -26.41 40.17
C LEU A 183 -20.56 -25.98 40.39
N SER A 184 -19.97 -25.32 39.38
CA SER A 184 -18.60 -24.82 39.37
C SER A 184 -18.58 -23.36 38.98
#